data_2d7aaf0b63fbf254077a9549cd6b6dc5
#
_entry.id   2d7aaf0b63fbf254077a9549cd6b6dc5
#
_cell.length_a   1.000
_cell.length_b   1.000
_cell.length_c   1.000
_cell.angle_alpha   90.00
_cell.angle_beta   90.00
_cell.angle_gamma   90.00
#
_symmetry.space_group_name_H-M   'P 1'
#
loop_
_entity.id
_entity.type
_entity.pdbx_description
1 polymer ?
#
loop_
_entity_poly.entity_id
_entity_poly.type
_entity_poly.pdbx_seq_one_letter_code
_entity_poly.pdbx_strand_id
1 'polypeptide(L)'
;MVDKILLNIDNAKPSFEESALPYVPYNLKLRAGECIIVETGSMELSTALADLCSGIVKLDEGSVKFEGMEWSSLNEPRLSALRGRIGRIFQQGGWVDMYPVAINILMPMLHHSSSAIDKLTKQALTLCRIFGLPGLPMDTPRHMMPVDLHRAACVRALLGNPDLILLEHPFEGFSEDLLFPLFEMLNTAQNKGAGVICFTQQFSLWNYYRERVTHWMRLQEKGLTLENQ
;
A
#
# COMPACT_ATOMS: atom_id res chain seq x y z
N MET A 1 20.22 8.34 10.13
CA MET A 1 19.52 7.11 9.72
C MET A 1 20.12 6.65 8.41
N VAL A 2 20.37 5.36 8.26
CA VAL A 2 21.05 4.79 7.08
C VAL A 2 20.18 5.03 5.84
N ASP A 3 20.81 5.45 4.75
CA ASP A 3 20.23 5.72 3.42
C ASP A 3 19.76 4.38 2.75
N LYS A 4 18.87 3.66 3.44
CA LYS A 4 18.39 2.34 3.04
C LYS A 4 17.29 2.48 1.98
N ILE A 5 17.56 2.00 0.77
CA ILE A 5 16.56 1.90 -0.28
C ILE A 5 15.62 0.73 0.07
N LEU A 6 14.33 1.03 0.21
CA LEU A 6 13.28 0.04 0.45
C LEU A 6 12.75 -0.55 -0.87
N LEU A 7 12.38 0.32 -1.81
CA LEU A 7 11.89 -0.07 -3.12
C LEU A 7 12.74 0.59 -4.20
N ASN A 8 13.22 -0.18 -5.15
CA ASN A 8 13.95 0.29 -6.33
C ASN A 8 13.32 -0.31 -7.58
N ILE A 9 12.73 0.54 -8.39
CA ILE A 9 12.26 0.23 -9.74
C ILE A 9 13.30 0.80 -10.68
N ASP A 10 13.97 -0.04 -11.45
CA ASP A 10 15.10 0.33 -12.32
C ASP A 10 14.84 -0.12 -13.75
N ASN A 11 14.50 0.84 -14.60
CA ASN A 11 14.15 0.63 -16.01
C ASN A 11 13.14 -0.50 -16.21
N ALA A 12 12.25 -0.68 -15.23
CA ALA A 12 11.27 -1.76 -15.24
C ALA A 12 10.20 -1.49 -16.30
N LYS A 13 10.12 -2.36 -17.28
CA LYS A 13 9.17 -2.28 -18.38
C LYS A 13 8.15 -3.41 -18.21
N PRO A 14 6.91 -3.08 -17.80
CA PRO A 14 5.86 -4.07 -17.62
C PRO A 14 5.54 -4.79 -18.92
N SER A 15 5.15 -6.07 -18.82
CA SER A 15 4.72 -6.83 -19.99
C SER A 15 3.49 -6.17 -20.62
N PHE A 16 3.53 -5.99 -21.94
CA PHE A 16 2.46 -5.37 -22.72
C PHE A 16 1.14 -6.13 -22.60
N GLU A 17 1.20 -7.45 -22.49
CA GLU A 17 0.00 -8.29 -22.46
C GLU A 17 -0.65 -8.39 -21.07
N GLU A 18 0.12 -8.16 -19.99
CA GLU A 18 -0.31 -8.45 -18.62
C GLU A 18 -0.48 -7.20 -17.75
N SER A 19 -0.27 -6.00 -18.28
CA SER A 19 -0.35 -4.77 -17.48
C SER A 19 -1.13 -3.67 -18.18
N ALA A 20 -1.93 -2.93 -17.41
CA ALA A 20 -2.59 -1.71 -17.86
C ALA A 20 -1.63 -0.50 -17.96
N LEU A 21 -0.40 -0.63 -17.46
CA LEU A 21 0.58 0.45 -17.53
C LEU A 21 1.07 0.68 -18.96
N PRO A 22 1.31 1.94 -19.36
CA PRO A 22 2.01 2.24 -20.61
C PRO A 22 3.30 1.42 -20.77
N TYR A 23 3.56 0.92 -21.99
CA TYR A 23 4.71 0.08 -22.31
C TYR A 23 6.00 0.89 -22.42
N VAL A 24 6.44 1.45 -21.30
CA VAL A 24 7.62 2.31 -21.18
C VAL A 24 8.42 1.92 -19.93
N PRO A 25 9.72 2.28 -19.85
CA PRO A 25 10.52 1.98 -18.66
C PRO A 25 10.12 2.88 -17.49
N TYR A 26 9.93 2.27 -16.32
CA TYR A 26 9.65 2.95 -15.06
C TYR A 26 10.89 3.02 -14.18
N ASN A 27 11.06 4.17 -13.53
CA ASN A 27 12.14 4.41 -12.58
C ASN A 27 11.57 5.05 -11.31
N LEU A 28 11.83 4.46 -10.14
CA LEU A 28 11.44 5.00 -8.85
C LEU A 28 12.37 4.46 -7.76
N LYS A 29 12.80 5.33 -6.86
CA LYS A 29 13.52 4.93 -5.63
C LYS A 29 12.79 5.49 -4.44
N LEU A 30 12.44 4.60 -3.50
CA LEU A 30 11.86 4.94 -2.20
C LEU A 30 12.80 4.48 -1.10
N ARG A 31 13.20 5.41 -0.23
CA ARG A 31 14.03 5.11 0.94
C ARG A 31 13.20 4.91 2.19
N ALA A 32 13.83 4.36 3.21
CA ALA A 32 13.22 4.21 4.53
C ALA A 32 12.76 5.58 5.08
N GLY A 33 11.49 5.65 5.49
CA GLY A 33 10.88 6.86 6.03
C GLY A 33 10.39 7.88 4.99
N GLU A 34 10.62 7.64 3.69
CA GLU A 34 10.13 8.52 2.62
C GLU A 34 8.65 8.29 2.31
N CYS A 35 8.02 9.32 1.79
CA CYS A 35 6.66 9.29 1.25
C CYS A 35 6.64 9.85 -0.18
N ILE A 36 6.12 9.08 -1.11
CA ILE A 36 5.93 9.49 -2.50
C ILE A 36 4.43 9.57 -2.78
N ILE A 37 3.98 10.69 -3.32
CA ILE A 37 2.62 10.83 -3.86
C ILE A 37 2.71 10.75 -5.37
N VAL A 38 1.91 9.87 -5.97
CA VAL A 38 1.85 9.67 -7.42
C VAL A 38 0.45 10.04 -7.91
N GLU A 39 0.36 11.09 -8.70
CA GLU A 39 -0.87 11.41 -9.42
C GLU A 39 -1.00 10.49 -10.64
N THR A 40 -2.14 9.83 -10.77
CA THR A 40 -2.44 8.89 -11.85
C THR A 40 -3.71 9.34 -12.59
N GLY A 41 -3.75 9.10 -13.89
CA GLY A 41 -4.90 9.49 -14.73
C GLY A 41 -6.14 8.62 -14.54
N SER A 42 -6.01 7.45 -13.93
CA SER A 42 -7.11 6.55 -13.65
C SER A 42 -6.82 5.64 -12.45
N MET A 43 -7.87 5.07 -11.92
CA MET A 43 -7.82 4.10 -10.82
C MET A 43 -7.13 2.80 -11.23
N GLU A 44 -7.35 2.37 -12.49
CA GLU A 44 -6.72 1.17 -13.05
C GLU A 44 -5.20 1.32 -13.12
N LEU A 45 -4.70 2.50 -13.52
CA LEU A 45 -3.26 2.80 -13.53
C LEU A 45 -2.67 2.82 -12.13
N SER A 46 -3.42 3.28 -11.12
CA SER A 46 -3.00 3.24 -9.71
C SER A 46 -2.80 1.81 -9.23
N THR A 47 -3.78 0.93 -9.48
CA THR A 47 -3.70 -0.48 -9.13
C THR A 47 -2.55 -1.17 -9.85
N ALA A 48 -2.38 -0.94 -11.15
CA ALA A 48 -1.30 -1.52 -11.93
C ALA A 48 0.09 -1.06 -11.44
N LEU A 49 0.23 0.20 -11.02
CA LEU A 49 1.49 0.70 -10.46
C LEU A 49 1.77 0.15 -9.05
N ALA A 50 0.72 -0.02 -8.23
CA ALA A 50 0.83 -0.70 -6.94
C ALA A 50 1.21 -2.19 -7.11
N ASP A 51 0.67 -2.85 -8.13
CA ASP A 51 1.02 -4.22 -8.50
C ASP A 51 2.48 -4.34 -8.96
N LEU A 52 2.97 -3.37 -9.75
CA LEU A 52 4.38 -3.29 -10.13
C LEU A 52 5.28 -3.17 -8.88
N CYS A 53 4.94 -2.29 -7.93
CA CYS A 53 5.67 -2.14 -6.67
C CYS A 53 5.68 -3.43 -5.83
N SER A 54 4.61 -4.22 -5.89
CA SER A 54 4.42 -5.47 -5.13
C SER A 54 5.00 -6.71 -5.82
N GLY A 55 5.62 -6.56 -7.01
CA GLY A 55 6.16 -7.66 -7.80
C GLY A 55 5.09 -8.64 -8.32
N ILE A 56 3.88 -8.13 -8.60
CA ILE A 56 2.79 -8.90 -9.19
C ILE A 56 2.86 -8.84 -10.72
N VAL A 57 3.25 -7.69 -11.26
CA VAL A 57 3.38 -7.46 -12.69
C VAL A 57 4.63 -8.13 -13.22
N LYS A 58 4.49 -8.89 -14.31
CA LYS A 58 5.62 -9.44 -15.06
C LYS A 58 6.33 -8.35 -15.84
N LEU A 59 7.65 -8.44 -15.90
CA LEU A 59 8.50 -7.49 -16.62
C LEU A 59 9.05 -8.12 -17.89
N ASP A 60 9.11 -7.34 -18.96
CA ASP A 60 9.86 -7.68 -20.17
C ASP A 60 11.31 -7.21 -20.06
N GLU A 61 11.56 -6.09 -19.36
CA GLU A 61 12.90 -5.51 -19.16
C GLU A 61 13.03 -4.87 -17.78
N GLY A 62 14.26 -4.67 -17.30
CA GLY A 62 14.57 -4.01 -16.05
C GLY A 62 14.33 -4.85 -14.81
N SER A 63 14.22 -4.21 -13.65
CA SER A 63 14.02 -4.93 -12.39
C SER A 63 13.23 -4.11 -11.37
N VAL A 64 12.53 -4.82 -10.47
CA VAL A 64 11.94 -4.26 -9.26
C VAL A 64 12.49 -5.00 -8.06
N LYS A 65 13.11 -4.25 -7.13
CA LYS A 65 13.69 -4.78 -5.90
C LYS A 65 13.01 -4.17 -4.68
N PHE A 66 12.58 -5.02 -3.77
CA PHE A 66 12.10 -4.61 -2.45
C PHE A 66 13.05 -5.15 -1.39
N GLU A 67 13.49 -4.30 -0.46
CA GLU A 67 14.49 -4.66 0.56
C GLU A 67 15.79 -5.25 -0.04
N GLY A 68 16.18 -4.78 -1.23
CA GLY A 68 17.34 -5.27 -1.96
C GLY A 68 17.14 -6.61 -2.68
N MET A 69 15.99 -7.26 -2.51
CA MET A 69 15.64 -8.53 -3.17
C MET A 69 14.83 -8.26 -4.43
N GLU A 70 15.26 -8.84 -5.54
CA GLU A 70 14.58 -8.73 -6.83
C GLU A 70 13.45 -9.74 -6.91
N TRP A 71 12.22 -9.27 -7.20
CA TRP A 71 11.03 -10.10 -7.23
C TRP A 71 11.13 -11.31 -8.15
N SER A 72 11.68 -11.13 -9.34
CA SER A 72 11.81 -12.20 -10.34
C SER A 72 12.79 -13.32 -9.95
N SER A 73 13.68 -13.06 -8.99
CA SER A 73 14.68 -14.02 -8.52
C SER A 73 14.20 -14.89 -7.35
N LEU A 74 12.98 -14.61 -6.81
CA LEU A 74 12.49 -15.26 -5.61
C LEU A 74 11.58 -16.44 -5.92
N ASN A 75 11.67 -17.49 -5.11
CA ASN A 75 10.70 -18.60 -5.10
C ASN A 75 9.48 -18.25 -4.23
N GLU A 76 8.38 -18.99 -4.39
CA GLU A 76 7.10 -18.72 -3.71
C GLU A 76 7.18 -18.49 -2.20
N PRO A 77 7.89 -19.30 -1.39
CA PRO A 77 7.98 -19.05 0.06
C PRO A 77 8.59 -17.68 0.40
N ARG A 78 9.61 -17.26 -0.37
CA ARG A 78 10.28 -15.96 -0.18
C ARG A 78 9.44 -14.81 -0.71
N LEU A 79 8.80 -15.00 -1.88
CA LEU A 79 7.84 -14.04 -2.43
C LEU A 79 6.73 -13.74 -1.44
N SER A 80 6.10 -14.80 -0.92
CA SER A 80 5.02 -14.69 0.07
C SER A 80 5.48 -13.94 1.32
N ALA A 81 6.61 -14.35 1.91
CA ALA A 81 7.15 -13.71 3.11
C ALA A 81 7.47 -12.22 2.89
N LEU A 82 8.01 -11.87 1.71
CA LEU A 82 8.36 -10.50 1.38
C LEU A 82 7.11 -9.65 1.12
N ARG A 83 6.09 -10.18 0.43
CA ARG A 83 4.80 -9.52 0.24
C ARG A 83 4.07 -9.28 1.56
N GLY A 84 4.24 -10.16 2.55
CA GLY A 84 3.71 -9.97 3.90
C GLY A 84 4.25 -8.74 4.65
N ARG A 85 5.31 -8.09 4.13
CA ARG A 85 5.87 -6.84 4.66
C ARG A 85 5.30 -5.60 3.96
N ILE A 86 4.35 -5.78 3.05
CA ILE A 86 3.67 -4.71 2.33
C ILE A 86 2.25 -4.58 2.88
N GLY A 87 1.92 -3.43 3.42
CA GLY A 87 0.55 -3.05 3.74
C GLY A 87 -0.09 -2.36 2.55
N ARG A 88 -1.32 -2.76 2.17
CA ARG A 88 -1.99 -2.17 1.01
C ARG A 88 -3.44 -1.84 1.32
N ILE A 89 -3.82 -0.60 1.04
CA ILE A 89 -5.22 -0.19 0.93
C ILE A 89 -5.57 -0.25 -0.55
N PHE A 90 -6.41 -1.22 -0.91
CA PHE A 90 -6.91 -1.38 -2.27
C PHE A 90 -8.06 -0.41 -2.52
N GLN A 91 -8.14 0.10 -3.72
CA GLN A 91 -9.23 0.97 -4.14
C GLN A 91 -10.63 0.34 -3.91
N GLN A 92 -10.82 -0.91 -4.28
CA GLN A 92 -12.09 -1.65 -4.12
C GLN A 92 -12.09 -2.58 -2.90
N GLY A 93 -11.26 -2.31 -1.90
CA GLY A 93 -11.19 -3.04 -0.64
C GLY A 93 -10.50 -4.40 -0.69
N GLY A 94 -10.56 -5.14 -1.79
CA GLY A 94 -9.93 -6.47 -1.92
C GLY A 94 -10.41 -7.43 -0.82
N TRP A 95 -11.73 -7.57 -0.66
CA TRP A 95 -12.36 -8.41 0.34
C TRP A 95 -12.69 -9.80 -0.21
N VAL A 96 -12.51 -10.82 0.64
CA VAL A 96 -13.04 -12.17 0.41
C VAL A 96 -14.43 -12.22 1.02
N ASP A 97 -15.45 -12.12 0.19
CA ASP A 97 -16.85 -11.91 0.57
C ASP A 97 -17.45 -13.01 1.48
N MET A 98 -16.92 -14.24 1.39
CA MET A 98 -17.41 -15.37 2.18
C MET A 98 -16.90 -15.37 3.62
N TYR A 99 -15.88 -14.56 3.95
CA TYR A 99 -15.31 -14.49 5.28
C TYR A 99 -15.72 -13.22 6.02
N PRO A 100 -15.88 -13.29 7.36
CA PRO A 100 -16.01 -12.09 8.19
C PRO A 100 -14.86 -11.10 7.94
N VAL A 101 -15.14 -9.80 8.09
CA VAL A 101 -14.14 -8.75 7.92
C VAL A 101 -12.98 -8.93 8.91
N ALA A 102 -13.24 -9.42 10.11
CA ALA A 102 -12.19 -9.79 11.09
C ALA A 102 -11.17 -10.77 10.51
N ILE A 103 -11.63 -11.80 9.80
CA ILE A 103 -10.75 -12.78 9.13
C ILE A 103 -10.00 -12.12 7.98
N ASN A 104 -10.67 -11.31 7.17
CA ASN A 104 -10.04 -10.56 6.09
C ASN A 104 -8.91 -9.63 6.59
N ILE A 105 -9.08 -9.01 7.76
CA ILE A 105 -8.05 -8.17 8.40
C ILE A 105 -6.84 -9.01 8.81
N LEU A 106 -7.06 -10.17 9.41
CA LEU A 106 -5.98 -11.00 9.97
C LEU A 106 -5.29 -11.86 8.91
N MET A 107 -6.00 -12.23 7.85
CA MET A 107 -5.57 -13.22 6.84
C MET A 107 -4.19 -12.95 6.24
N PRO A 108 -3.83 -11.72 5.81
CA PRO A 108 -2.50 -11.48 5.25
C PRO A 108 -1.38 -11.85 6.24
N MET A 109 -1.54 -11.46 7.50
CA MET A 109 -0.53 -11.73 8.51
C MET A 109 -0.51 -13.20 8.95
N LEU A 110 -1.65 -13.87 8.97
CA LEU A 110 -1.74 -15.31 9.26
C LEU A 110 -1.10 -16.14 8.14
N HIS A 111 -1.19 -15.67 6.90
CA HIS A 111 -0.59 -16.35 5.75
C HIS A 111 0.92 -16.10 5.62
N HIS A 112 1.36 -14.88 5.90
CA HIS A 112 2.71 -14.43 5.60
C HIS A 112 3.65 -14.39 6.82
N SER A 113 3.16 -14.60 8.04
CA SER A 113 3.98 -14.54 9.24
C SER A 113 3.73 -15.71 10.18
N SER A 114 4.72 -16.01 11.01
CA SER A 114 4.61 -16.97 12.12
C SER A 114 4.10 -16.34 13.42
N SER A 115 3.53 -15.15 13.36
CA SER A 115 3.05 -14.45 14.55
C SER A 115 1.86 -15.17 15.18
N ALA A 116 1.85 -15.25 16.51
CA ALA A 116 0.73 -15.85 17.24
C ALA A 116 -0.55 -15.05 17.00
N ILE A 117 -1.65 -15.74 16.73
CA ILE A 117 -2.95 -15.16 16.45
C ILE A 117 -3.41 -14.18 17.54
N ASP A 118 -3.16 -14.48 18.82
CA ASP A 118 -3.52 -13.61 19.94
C ASP A 118 -2.80 -12.26 19.90
N LYS A 119 -1.53 -12.25 19.48
CA LYS A 119 -0.76 -11.02 19.30
C LYS A 119 -1.32 -10.18 18.17
N LEU A 120 -1.62 -10.80 17.03
CA LEU A 120 -2.21 -10.13 15.87
C LEU A 120 -3.59 -9.58 16.19
N THR A 121 -4.42 -10.36 16.89
CA THR A 121 -5.76 -9.95 17.32
C THR A 121 -5.69 -8.72 18.24
N LYS A 122 -4.79 -8.72 19.23
CA LYS A 122 -4.59 -7.56 20.13
C LYS A 122 -4.15 -6.32 19.36
N GLN A 123 -3.23 -6.47 18.41
CA GLN A 123 -2.77 -5.36 17.56
C GLN A 123 -3.93 -4.85 16.67
N ALA A 124 -4.68 -5.75 16.04
CA ALA A 124 -5.81 -5.40 15.21
C ALA A 124 -6.91 -4.67 16.01
N LEU A 125 -7.22 -5.10 17.24
CA LEU A 125 -8.16 -4.41 18.13
C LEU A 125 -7.70 -2.99 18.48
N THR A 126 -6.39 -2.79 18.67
CA THR A 126 -5.83 -1.46 18.91
C THR A 126 -6.01 -0.57 17.68
N LEU A 127 -5.70 -1.07 16.49
CA LEU A 127 -5.91 -0.36 15.24
C LEU A 127 -7.40 -0.07 14.97
N CYS A 128 -8.30 -1.03 15.26
CA CYS A 128 -9.75 -0.81 15.16
C CYS A 128 -10.18 0.42 15.96
N ARG A 129 -9.72 0.55 17.20
CA ARG A 129 -10.06 1.71 18.05
C ARG A 129 -9.52 3.02 17.47
N ILE A 130 -8.28 3.02 16.94
CA ILE A 130 -7.67 4.19 16.31
C ILE A 130 -8.50 4.66 15.12
N PHE A 131 -9.01 3.72 14.31
CA PHE A 131 -9.82 4.01 13.13
C PHE A 131 -11.33 4.10 13.42
N GLY A 132 -11.75 4.10 14.69
CA GLY A 132 -13.15 4.31 15.08
C GLY A 132 -14.06 3.09 14.92
N LEU A 133 -13.50 1.88 14.81
CA LEU A 133 -14.26 0.64 14.89
C LEU A 133 -14.40 0.19 16.35
N PRO A 134 -15.59 -0.28 16.79
CA PRO A 134 -15.80 -0.73 18.18
C PRO A 134 -15.00 -2.00 18.52
N GLY A 135 -14.55 -2.75 17.51
CA GLY A 135 -13.79 -3.97 17.64
C GLY A 135 -13.56 -4.61 16.27
N LEU A 136 -13.13 -5.87 16.24
CA LEU A 136 -13.00 -6.63 14.99
C LEU A 136 -14.40 -6.96 14.45
N PRO A 137 -14.74 -6.53 13.21
CA PRO A 137 -16.06 -6.75 12.65
C PRO A 137 -16.31 -8.22 12.33
N MET A 138 -17.38 -8.78 12.87
CA MET A 138 -17.74 -10.19 12.63
C MET A 138 -18.67 -10.39 11.45
N ASP A 139 -19.20 -9.32 10.88
CA ASP A 139 -20.02 -9.36 9.68
C ASP A 139 -19.17 -9.59 8.42
N THR A 140 -19.80 -10.12 7.37
CA THR A 140 -19.17 -10.22 6.05
C THR A 140 -19.13 -8.85 5.36
N PRO A 141 -18.22 -8.62 4.39
CA PRO A 141 -18.09 -7.32 3.72
C PRO A 141 -19.40 -6.76 3.17
N ARG A 142 -20.27 -7.63 2.66
CA ARG A 142 -21.57 -7.24 2.08
C ARG A 142 -22.55 -6.67 3.08
N HIS A 143 -22.40 -6.96 4.36
CA HIS A 143 -23.28 -6.52 5.44
C HIS A 143 -22.73 -5.33 6.24
N MET A 144 -21.57 -4.83 5.84
CA MET A 144 -20.95 -3.67 6.50
C MET A 144 -21.20 -2.37 5.72
N MET A 145 -21.23 -1.28 6.44
CA MET A 145 -21.28 0.06 5.84
C MET A 145 -19.95 0.34 5.10
N PRO A 146 -19.99 1.01 3.93
CA PRO A 146 -18.77 1.34 3.18
C PRO A 146 -17.70 2.07 4.01
N VAL A 147 -18.10 3.00 4.88
CA VAL A 147 -17.19 3.72 5.77
C VAL A 147 -16.47 2.80 6.75
N ASP A 148 -17.14 1.79 7.28
CA ASP A 148 -16.54 0.83 8.21
C ASP A 148 -15.64 -0.17 7.48
N LEU A 149 -15.94 -0.49 6.22
CA LEU A 149 -15.05 -1.25 5.36
C LEU A 149 -13.74 -0.47 5.07
N HIS A 150 -13.81 0.85 4.84
CA HIS A 150 -12.61 1.68 4.69
C HIS A 150 -11.77 1.70 5.97
N ARG A 151 -12.41 1.86 7.14
CA ARG A 151 -11.73 1.75 8.45
C ARG A 151 -11.04 0.40 8.60
N ALA A 152 -11.73 -0.67 8.26
CA ALA A 152 -11.18 -2.03 8.30
C ALA A 152 -10.03 -2.23 7.30
N ALA A 153 -10.07 -1.60 6.11
CA ALA A 153 -8.97 -1.62 5.15
C ALA A 153 -7.71 -0.94 5.71
N CYS A 154 -7.86 0.19 6.43
CA CYS A 154 -6.74 0.83 7.14
C CYS A 154 -6.15 -0.10 8.21
N VAL A 155 -7.00 -0.77 9.00
CA VAL A 155 -6.56 -1.75 10.00
C VAL A 155 -5.76 -2.86 9.35
N ARG A 156 -6.27 -3.46 8.26
CA ARG A 156 -5.61 -4.55 7.54
C ARG A 156 -4.25 -4.13 6.99
N ALA A 157 -4.18 -2.94 6.38
CA ALA A 157 -2.97 -2.45 5.75
C ALA A 157 -1.84 -2.13 6.76
N LEU A 158 -2.19 -1.73 7.99
CA LEU A 158 -1.22 -1.35 9.02
C LEU A 158 -0.92 -2.46 10.02
N LEU A 159 -1.66 -3.58 9.94
CA LEU A 159 -1.42 -4.74 10.80
C LEU A 159 -0.05 -5.35 10.49
N GLY A 160 0.69 -5.74 11.53
CA GLY A 160 2.01 -6.35 11.38
C GLY A 160 3.16 -5.33 11.25
N ASN A 161 2.90 -4.03 11.23
CA ASN A 161 3.87 -2.95 11.01
C ASN A 161 4.63 -3.14 9.69
N PRO A 162 3.99 -2.91 8.55
CA PRO A 162 4.61 -3.08 7.23
C PRO A 162 5.80 -2.16 7.03
N ASP A 163 6.75 -2.60 6.20
CA ASP A 163 7.91 -1.78 5.80
C ASP A 163 7.60 -0.91 4.57
N LEU A 164 6.62 -1.32 3.77
CA LEU A 164 6.10 -0.55 2.64
C LEU A 164 4.57 -0.43 2.77
N ILE A 165 4.05 0.77 2.60
CA ILE A 165 2.61 1.04 2.63
C ILE A 165 2.20 1.60 1.27
N LEU A 166 1.29 0.91 0.59
CA LEU A 166 0.72 1.30 -0.70
C LEU A 166 -0.74 1.71 -0.49
N LEU A 167 -1.09 2.93 -0.88
CA LEU A 167 -2.42 3.51 -0.69
C LEU A 167 -3.02 3.84 -2.06
N GLU A 168 -4.06 3.12 -2.46
CA GLU A 168 -4.79 3.41 -3.70
C GLU A 168 -6.03 4.26 -3.37
N HIS A 169 -6.00 5.52 -3.78
CA HIS A 169 -7.10 6.48 -3.62
C HIS A 169 -7.72 6.48 -2.19
N PRO A 170 -6.90 6.59 -1.14
CA PRO A 170 -7.37 6.35 0.24
C PRO A 170 -8.44 7.34 0.70
N PHE A 171 -8.66 8.45 -0.03
CA PHE A 171 -9.64 9.47 0.33
C PHE A 171 -10.94 9.42 -0.48
N GLU A 172 -11.05 8.53 -1.46
CA GLU A 172 -12.29 8.37 -2.21
C GLU A 172 -13.34 7.63 -1.37
N GLY A 173 -14.48 8.25 -1.16
CA GLY A 173 -15.55 7.73 -0.30
C GLY A 173 -15.23 7.74 1.20
N PHE A 174 -14.15 8.43 1.60
CA PHE A 174 -13.75 8.60 2.98
C PHE A 174 -14.63 9.61 3.71
N SER A 175 -14.87 9.34 4.97
CA SER A 175 -15.37 10.31 5.94
C SER A 175 -14.17 11.11 6.46
N GLU A 176 -14.34 12.43 6.66
CA GLU A 176 -13.25 13.33 7.09
C GLU A 176 -12.59 12.92 8.40
N ASP A 177 -13.32 12.20 9.27
CA ASP A 177 -12.82 11.70 10.54
C ASP A 177 -11.71 10.63 10.41
N LEU A 178 -11.56 10.02 9.23
CA LEU A 178 -10.47 9.06 8.96
C LEU A 178 -9.14 9.71 8.54
N LEU A 179 -9.16 10.95 8.06
CA LEU A 179 -7.96 11.62 7.56
C LEU A 179 -6.89 11.74 8.64
N PHE A 180 -7.28 12.28 9.79
CA PHE A 180 -6.33 12.51 10.88
C PHE A 180 -5.73 11.20 11.43
N PRO A 181 -6.51 10.16 11.79
CA PRO A 181 -5.98 8.88 12.22
C PRO A 181 -5.05 8.23 11.18
N LEU A 182 -5.40 8.31 9.88
CA LEU A 182 -4.56 7.74 8.83
C LEU A 182 -3.21 8.47 8.76
N PHE A 183 -3.20 9.80 8.73
CA PHE A 183 -1.95 10.59 8.69
C PHE A 183 -1.08 10.35 9.92
N GLU A 184 -1.64 10.29 11.12
CA GLU A 184 -0.90 9.98 12.35
C GLU A 184 -0.26 8.59 12.30
N MET A 185 -0.99 7.60 11.78
CA MET A 185 -0.46 6.25 11.63
C MET A 185 0.62 6.15 10.57
N LEU A 186 0.46 6.85 9.42
CA LEU A 186 1.50 6.93 8.38
C LEU A 186 2.76 7.63 8.92
N ASN A 187 2.59 8.74 9.65
CA ASN A 187 3.69 9.45 10.30
C ASN A 187 4.44 8.54 11.28
N THR A 188 3.70 7.80 12.10
CA THR A 188 4.28 6.84 13.04
C THR A 188 5.06 5.73 12.31
N ALA A 189 4.53 5.22 11.20
CA ALA A 189 5.19 4.20 10.40
C ALA A 189 6.47 4.75 9.72
N GLN A 190 6.42 5.96 9.11
CA GLN A 190 7.58 6.61 8.51
C GLN A 190 8.70 6.88 9.54
N ASN A 191 8.34 7.32 10.74
CA ASN A 191 9.32 7.53 11.82
C ASN A 191 10.01 6.23 12.26
N LYS A 192 9.38 5.08 12.02
CA LYS A 192 9.96 3.73 12.22
C LYS A 192 10.72 3.21 10.99
N GLY A 193 10.72 3.97 9.90
CA GLY A 193 11.43 3.63 8.68
C GLY A 193 10.57 2.99 7.59
N ALA A 194 9.25 2.90 7.75
CA ALA A 194 8.39 2.44 6.66
C ALA A 194 8.37 3.46 5.51
N GLY A 195 8.40 2.97 4.27
CA GLY A 195 8.17 3.80 3.09
C GLY A 195 6.68 3.84 2.74
N VAL A 196 6.23 4.97 2.20
CA VAL A 196 4.83 5.17 1.80
C VAL A 196 4.77 5.56 0.33
N ILE A 197 3.92 4.92 -0.45
CA ILE A 197 3.54 5.39 -1.79
C ILE A 197 2.02 5.51 -1.82
N CYS A 198 1.55 6.68 -2.18
CA CYS A 198 0.13 6.92 -2.37
C CYS A 198 -0.17 7.26 -3.82
N PHE A 199 -1.16 6.61 -4.36
CA PHE A 199 -1.71 6.87 -5.68
C PHE A 199 -3.00 7.68 -5.54
N THR A 200 -3.08 8.81 -6.24
CA THR A 200 -4.19 9.75 -6.14
C THR A 200 -4.53 10.34 -7.51
N GLN A 201 -5.76 10.83 -7.68
CA GLN A 201 -6.12 11.62 -8.86
C GLN A 201 -5.83 13.11 -8.67
N GLN A 202 -5.63 13.58 -7.43
CA GLN A 202 -5.43 14.98 -7.13
C GLN A 202 -4.42 15.18 -6.00
N PHE A 203 -3.37 15.91 -6.24
CA PHE A 203 -2.38 16.27 -5.21
C PHE A 203 -2.97 17.11 -4.07
N SER A 204 -3.97 17.92 -4.34
CA SER A 204 -4.59 18.83 -3.36
C SER A 204 -5.13 18.12 -2.11
N LEU A 205 -5.54 16.86 -2.25
CA LEU A 205 -6.00 16.03 -1.13
C LEU A 205 -4.90 15.74 -0.09
N TRP A 206 -3.63 15.91 -0.50
CA TRP A 206 -2.47 15.63 0.35
C TRP A 206 -1.83 16.89 0.96
N ASN A 207 -2.43 18.06 0.77
CA ASN A 207 -1.88 19.33 1.28
C ASN A 207 -1.68 19.33 2.80
N TYR A 208 -2.56 18.70 3.56
CA TYR A 208 -2.43 18.54 5.01
C TYR A 208 -1.26 17.63 5.44
N TYR A 209 -0.74 16.81 4.51
CA TYR A 209 0.37 15.89 4.75
C TYR A 209 1.67 16.33 4.06
N ARG A 210 1.67 17.51 3.42
CA ARG A 210 2.73 18.00 2.53
C ARG A 210 4.12 17.96 3.15
N GLU A 211 4.27 18.32 4.42
CA GLU A 211 5.55 18.35 5.12
C GLU A 211 6.21 16.96 5.26
N ARG A 212 5.44 15.90 5.09
CA ARG A 212 5.89 14.50 5.17
C ARG A 212 6.12 13.87 3.81
N VAL A 213 5.70 14.53 2.75
CA VAL A 213 5.89 14.05 1.37
C VAL A 213 7.29 14.41 0.90
N THR A 214 8.03 13.39 0.49
CA THR A 214 9.41 13.57 0.01
C THR A 214 9.44 13.88 -1.47
N HIS A 215 8.58 13.23 -2.25
CA HIS A 215 8.52 13.43 -3.69
C HIS A 215 7.07 13.44 -4.18
N TRP A 216 6.83 14.30 -5.15
CA TRP A 216 5.59 14.37 -5.91
C TRP A 216 5.88 13.90 -7.32
N MET A 217 5.12 12.92 -7.80
CA MET A 217 5.31 12.32 -9.11
C MET A 217 4.00 12.27 -9.87
N ARG A 218 4.08 12.27 -11.19
CA ARG A 218 2.92 12.07 -12.05
C ARG A 218 3.19 10.92 -13.00
N LEU A 219 2.19 10.05 -13.15
CA LEU A 219 2.19 9.01 -14.16
C LEU A 219 1.66 9.57 -15.48
N GLN A 220 2.49 9.57 -16.50
CA GLN A 220 2.18 10.04 -17.85
C GLN A 220 2.42 8.91 -18.86
N GLU A 221 2.07 9.14 -20.13
CA GLU A 221 2.32 8.17 -21.21
C GLU A 221 3.80 7.76 -21.36
N LYS A 222 4.72 8.64 -20.94
CA LYS A 222 6.17 8.41 -20.99
C LYS A 222 6.75 7.82 -19.70
N GLY A 223 5.91 7.41 -18.75
CA GLY A 223 6.32 6.86 -17.45
C GLY A 223 6.14 7.84 -16.29
N LEU A 224 6.90 7.64 -15.21
CA LEU A 224 6.86 8.47 -14.01
C LEU A 224 7.74 9.71 -14.16
N THR A 225 7.19 10.87 -13.86
CA THR A 225 7.90 12.16 -13.86
C THR A 225 7.84 12.82 -12.48
N LEU A 226 8.94 13.44 -12.05
CA LEU A 226 8.97 14.28 -10.85
C LEU A 226 8.23 15.59 -11.11
N GLU A 227 7.40 15.99 -10.15
CA GLU A 227 6.73 17.30 -10.14
C GLU A 227 7.40 18.23 -9.13
N ASN A 228 7.76 19.41 -9.56
CA ASN A 228 8.25 20.48 -8.68
C ASN A 228 7.05 21.20 -8.06
N GLN A 229 6.85 21.04 -6.75
CA GLN A 229 5.82 21.77 -5.97
C GLN A 229 6.42 22.74 -4.97
#